data_1f36ad1cc102f02750b7c9f1f4d69a48
#
_entry.id   1f36ad1cc102f02750b7c9f1f4d69a48
#
_cell.length_a   1.000
_cell.length_b   1.000
_cell.length_c   1.000
_cell.angle_alpha   90.00
_cell.angle_beta   90.00
_cell.angle_gamma   90.00
#
_symmetry.space_group_name_H-M   'P 1'
#
loop_
_entity.id
_entity.type
_entity.pdbx_description
1 polymer ?
#
loop_
_entity_poly.entity_id
_entity_poly.type
_entity_poly.pdbx_seq_one_letter_code
_entity_poly.pdbx_strand_id
1 'polypeptide(L)'
;MILETGELQTYDNLRLASEIAMRAGADFIKTSTGKISPAATMPVTLVMFEAIRDFFYETGIRIGMKPAGGIRTAKEALAYLVMLKETLGDAWLTPALFRFGASTLLNDVLMQLVKMVDANYQSADYFALP
;
A
#
# COMPACT_ATOMS: atom_id res chain seq x y z
N MET A 1 -7.90 -7.60 -6.44
CA MET A 1 -6.99 -8.28 -7.44
C MET A 1 -5.56 -8.15 -6.99
N ILE A 2 -4.80 -9.24 -6.97
CA ILE A 2 -3.36 -9.24 -6.66
C ILE A 2 -2.62 -9.32 -7.99
N LEU A 3 -1.69 -8.37 -8.23
CA LEU A 3 -0.94 -8.30 -9.48
C LEU A 3 0.35 -9.13 -9.46
N GLU A 4 0.89 -9.44 -8.28
CA GLU A 4 2.19 -10.08 -8.06
C GLU A 4 3.29 -9.34 -8.82
N THR A 5 3.51 -8.11 -8.42
CA THR A 5 4.33 -7.13 -9.16
C THR A 5 5.77 -7.57 -9.40
N GLY A 6 6.33 -8.44 -8.56
CA GLY A 6 7.65 -9.01 -8.76
C GLY A 6 7.78 -9.89 -10.01
N GLU A 7 6.67 -10.40 -10.53
CA GLU A 7 6.63 -11.23 -11.74
C GLU A 7 6.45 -10.43 -13.03
N LEU A 8 6.07 -9.15 -12.94
CA LEU A 8 5.72 -8.36 -14.11
C LEU A 8 6.93 -7.76 -14.84
N GLN A 9 8.11 -7.76 -14.25
CA GLN A 9 9.41 -7.42 -14.80
C GLN A 9 9.60 -5.94 -15.19
N THR A 10 8.61 -5.27 -15.77
CA THR A 10 8.70 -3.88 -16.22
C THR A 10 7.58 -3.01 -15.66
N TYR A 11 7.80 -1.70 -15.57
CA TYR A 11 6.75 -0.76 -15.18
C TYR A 11 5.63 -0.66 -16.23
N ASP A 12 5.93 -0.88 -17.50
CA ASP A 12 4.92 -0.91 -18.55
C ASP A 12 3.96 -2.09 -18.36
N ASN A 13 4.50 -3.28 -18.05
CA ASN A 13 3.68 -4.45 -17.73
C ASN A 13 2.84 -4.23 -16.47
N LEU A 14 3.43 -3.60 -15.46
CA LEU A 14 2.73 -3.26 -14.22
C LEU A 14 1.57 -2.29 -14.46
N ARG A 15 1.81 -1.27 -15.27
CA ARG A 15 0.78 -0.31 -15.65
C ARG A 15 -0.36 -1.00 -16.40
N LEU A 16 -0.03 -1.83 -17.37
CA LEU A 16 -1.00 -2.59 -18.15
C LEU A 16 -1.81 -3.55 -17.29
N ALA A 17 -1.16 -4.30 -16.39
CA ALA A 17 -1.82 -5.22 -15.48
C ALA A 17 -2.78 -4.48 -14.52
N SER A 18 -2.38 -3.32 -14.02
CA SER A 18 -3.23 -2.46 -13.18
C SER A 18 -4.48 -2.02 -13.95
N GLU A 19 -4.33 -1.57 -15.17
CA GLU A 19 -5.43 -1.13 -16.01
C GLU A 19 -6.40 -2.28 -16.33
N ILE A 20 -5.88 -3.44 -16.72
CA ILE A 20 -6.70 -4.62 -17.00
C ILE A 20 -7.52 -5.01 -15.77
N ALA A 21 -6.89 -5.05 -14.58
CA ALA A 21 -7.58 -5.38 -13.34
C ALA A 21 -8.72 -4.40 -13.01
N MET A 22 -8.47 -3.11 -13.16
CA MET A 22 -9.48 -2.08 -12.91
C MET A 22 -10.62 -2.12 -13.91
N ARG A 23 -10.34 -2.29 -15.19
CA ARG A 23 -11.37 -2.44 -16.23
C ARG A 23 -12.19 -3.72 -16.08
N ALA A 24 -11.60 -4.76 -15.51
CA ALA A 24 -12.31 -6.00 -15.18
C ALA A 24 -13.20 -5.89 -13.94
N GLY A 25 -13.25 -4.74 -13.27
CA GLY A 25 -14.13 -4.48 -12.14
C GLY A 25 -13.52 -4.72 -10.77
N ALA A 26 -12.19 -4.74 -10.64
CA ALA A 26 -11.55 -4.84 -9.34
C ALA A 26 -11.80 -3.58 -8.51
N ASP A 27 -12.26 -3.73 -7.26
CA ASP A 27 -12.43 -2.62 -6.32
C ASP A 27 -11.10 -2.18 -5.71
N PHE A 28 -10.15 -3.11 -5.60
CA PHE A 28 -8.79 -2.90 -5.09
C PHE A 28 -7.77 -3.60 -5.97
N ILE A 29 -6.63 -2.94 -6.18
CA ILE A 29 -5.43 -3.59 -6.70
C ILE A 29 -4.39 -3.69 -5.58
N LYS A 30 -3.70 -4.81 -5.54
CA LYS A 30 -2.71 -5.15 -4.51
C LYS A 30 -1.40 -5.54 -5.17
N THR A 31 -0.27 -5.11 -4.60
CA THR A 31 1.04 -5.39 -5.19
C THR A 31 1.36 -6.88 -5.25
N SER A 32 1.29 -7.58 -4.11
CA SER A 32 1.84 -8.94 -4.03
C SER A 32 1.20 -9.78 -2.94
N THR A 33 1.44 -11.10 -3.02
CA THR A 33 1.09 -12.04 -1.95
C THR A 33 2.04 -11.93 -0.75
N GLY A 34 3.21 -11.31 -0.93
CA GLY A 34 4.28 -11.31 0.07
C GLY A 34 5.18 -12.55 0.04
N LYS A 35 4.90 -13.50 -0.86
CA LYS A 35 5.68 -14.75 -1.00
C LYS A 35 6.84 -14.62 -1.97
N ILE A 36 6.82 -13.62 -2.83
CA ILE A 36 7.83 -13.37 -3.86
C ILE A 36 8.49 -12.03 -3.58
N SER A 37 9.79 -11.94 -3.80
CA SER A 37 10.56 -10.70 -3.68
C SER A 37 11.08 -10.28 -5.07
N PRO A 38 11.06 -8.98 -5.40
CA PRO A 38 10.56 -7.88 -4.59
C PRO A 38 9.03 -7.86 -4.51
N ALA A 39 8.50 -7.34 -3.41
CA ALA A 39 7.06 -7.17 -3.19
C ALA A 39 6.68 -5.68 -3.35
N ALA A 40 6.08 -5.04 -2.35
CA ALA A 40 5.82 -3.61 -2.42
C ALA A 40 7.14 -2.81 -2.40
N THR A 41 7.27 -1.88 -3.32
CA THR A 41 8.32 -0.86 -3.35
C THR A 41 7.70 0.50 -3.63
N MET A 42 8.40 1.58 -3.31
CA MET A 42 7.91 2.93 -3.61
C MET A 42 7.68 3.14 -5.12
N PRO A 43 8.62 2.80 -6.02
CA PRO A 43 8.40 2.97 -7.46
C PRO A 43 7.22 2.15 -8.00
N VAL A 44 7.10 0.90 -7.61
CA VAL A 44 5.99 0.01 -8.01
C VAL A 44 4.65 0.60 -7.56
N THR A 45 4.58 1.02 -6.31
CA THR A 45 3.36 1.60 -5.75
C THR A 45 2.99 2.93 -6.43
N LEU A 46 3.97 3.75 -6.78
CA LEU A 46 3.74 4.99 -7.52
C LEU A 46 3.11 4.72 -8.90
N VAL A 47 3.63 3.75 -9.64
CA VAL A 47 3.06 3.38 -10.95
C VAL A 47 1.60 2.95 -10.80
N MET A 48 1.29 2.17 -9.77
CA MET A 48 -0.08 1.74 -9.49
C MET A 48 -0.99 2.92 -9.06
N PHE A 49 -0.49 3.86 -8.26
CA PHE A 49 -1.23 5.07 -7.92
C PHE A 49 -1.53 5.93 -9.15
N GLU A 50 -0.57 6.10 -10.03
CA GLU A 50 -0.77 6.83 -11.28
C GLU A 50 -1.81 6.15 -12.18
N ALA A 51 -1.79 4.82 -12.24
CA ALA A 51 -2.80 4.05 -12.97
C ALA A 51 -4.22 4.28 -12.38
N ILE A 52 -4.34 4.25 -11.05
CA ILE A 52 -5.60 4.53 -10.36
C ILE A 52 -6.07 5.96 -10.63
N ARG A 53 -5.16 6.94 -10.57
CA ARG A 53 -5.47 8.35 -10.84
C ARG A 53 -6.02 8.53 -12.24
N ASP A 54 -5.34 7.99 -13.23
CA ASP A 54 -5.72 8.15 -14.63
C ASP A 54 -7.04 7.43 -14.93
N PHE A 55 -7.25 6.26 -14.35
CA PHE A 55 -8.52 5.53 -14.43
C PHE A 55 -9.68 6.33 -13.82
N PHE A 56 -9.44 6.98 -12.68
CA PHE A 56 -10.45 7.86 -12.05
C PHE A 56 -10.77 9.07 -12.93
N TYR A 57 -9.77 9.69 -13.54
CA TYR A 57 -10.02 10.82 -14.46
C TYR A 57 -10.80 10.41 -15.70
N GLU A 58 -10.60 9.20 -16.18
CA GLU A 58 -11.32 8.67 -17.33
C GLU A 58 -12.74 8.22 -17.01
N THR A 59 -12.96 7.54 -15.89
CA THR A 59 -14.20 6.82 -15.57
C THR A 59 -15.01 7.40 -14.42
N GLY A 60 -14.40 8.20 -13.55
CA GLY A 60 -14.99 8.64 -12.29
C GLY A 60 -15.02 7.57 -11.19
N ILE A 61 -14.49 6.37 -11.46
CA ILE A 61 -14.49 5.26 -10.52
C ILE A 61 -13.24 5.31 -9.64
N ARG A 62 -13.42 5.29 -8.33
CA ARG A 62 -12.33 5.25 -7.35
C ARG A 62 -11.96 3.81 -7.04
N ILE A 63 -10.75 3.43 -7.41
CA ILE A 63 -10.17 2.12 -7.10
C ILE A 63 -9.26 2.24 -5.89
N GLY A 64 -9.36 1.30 -4.97
CA GLY A 64 -8.50 1.23 -3.80
C GLY A 64 -7.15 0.59 -4.09
N MET A 65 -6.20 0.85 -3.20
CA MET A 65 -4.85 0.31 -3.29
C MET A 65 -4.43 -0.37 -2.00
N LYS A 66 -3.74 -1.51 -2.14
CA LYS A 66 -3.15 -2.23 -1.00
C LYS A 66 -1.70 -2.62 -1.29
N PRO A 67 -0.71 -1.78 -0.96
CA PRO A 67 0.68 -2.20 -1.01
C PRO A 67 0.93 -3.27 0.06
N ALA A 68 1.62 -4.33 -0.30
CA ALA A 68 1.86 -5.49 0.56
C ALA A 68 3.23 -6.11 0.32
N GLY A 69 3.84 -6.56 1.42
CA GLY A 69 5.14 -7.20 1.44
C GLY A 69 6.28 -6.23 1.74
N GLY A 70 6.99 -6.48 2.82
CA GLY A 70 8.18 -5.72 3.22
C GLY A 70 7.92 -4.42 4.00
N ILE A 71 6.69 -4.02 4.21
CA ILE A 71 6.34 -2.82 4.98
C ILE A 71 6.21 -3.21 6.45
N ARG A 72 7.15 -2.78 7.29
CA ARG A 72 7.29 -3.26 8.67
C ARG A 72 7.26 -2.17 9.73
N THR A 73 7.58 -0.93 9.37
CA THR A 73 7.70 0.17 10.31
C THR A 73 6.72 1.30 10.02
N ALA A 74 6.35 2.04 11.06
CA ALA A 74 5.52 3.24 10.94
C ALA A 74 6.15 4.27 10.00
N LYS A 75 7.49 4.41 10.05
CA LYS A 75 8.23 5.33 9.16
C LYS A 75 8.06 4.96 7.69
N GLU A 76 8.18 3.68 7.34
CA GLU A 76 7.93 3.21 5.97
C GLU A 76 6.48 3.46 5.55
N ALA A 77 5.54 3.12 6.42
CA ALA A 77 4.11 3.34 6.15
C ALA A 77 3.79 4.83 5.91
N LEU A 78 4.38 5.74 6.67
CA LEU A 78 4.21 7.18 6.47
C LEU A 78 4.72 7.64 5.10
N ALA A 79 5.82 7.08 4.61
CA ALA A 79 6.32 7.40 3.26
C ALA A 79 5.29 7.02 2.18
N TYR A 80 4.64 5.85 2.29
CA TYR A 80 3.56 5.46 1.40
C TYR A 80 2.35 6.38 1.50
N LEU A 81 1.97 6.82 2.71
CA LEU A 81 0.85 7.74 2.90
C LEU A 81 1.13 9.13 2.30
N VAL A 82 2.35 9.62 2.42
CA VAL A 82 2.75 10.88 1.79
C VAL A 82 2.63 10.77 0.26
N MET A 83 3.16 9.70 -0.31
CA MET A 83 3.07 9.46 -1.76
C MET A 83 1.61 9.31 -2.23
N LEU A 84 0.77 8.64 -1.44
CA LEU A 84 -0.66 8.51 -1.70
C LEU A 84 -1.33 9.88 -1.76
N LYS A 85 -1.09 10.72 -0.74
CA LYS A 85 -1.64 12.07 -0.67
C LYS A 85 -1.22 12.93 -1.87
N GLU A 86 0.05 12.90 -2.21
CA GLU A 86 0.61 13.70 -3.32
C GLU A 86 0.10 13.23 -4.68
N THR A 87 -0.17 11.94 -4.85
CA THR A 87 -0.57 11.38 -6.16
C THR A 87 -2.09 11.33 -6.33
N LEU A 88 -2.82 10.88 -5.31
CA LEU A 88 -4.26 10.62 -5.38
C LEU A 88 -5.10 11.62 -4.58
N GLY A 89 -4.51 12.29 -3.60
CA GLY A 89 -5.19 13.28 -2.77
C GLY A 89 -5.86 12.69 -1.52
N ASP A 90 -6.43 13.58 -0.72
CA ASP A 90 -6.99 13.26 0.60
C ASP A 90 -8.17 12.27 0.54
N ALA A 91 -8.89 12.22 -0.57
CA ALA A 91 -10.02 11.31 -0.74
C ALA A 91 -9.64 9.84 -0.61
N TRP A 92 -8.38 9.48 -0.88
CA TRP A 92 -7.87 8.12 -0.73
C TRP A 92 -7.32 7.80 0.67
N LEU A 93 -7.13 8.80 1.54
CA LEU A 93 -6.66 8.60 2.91
C LEU A 93 -7.79 8.06 3.81
N THR A 94 -8.33 6.91 3.46
CA THR A 94 -9.40 6.24 4.18
C THR A 94 -9.26 4.72 4.02
N PRO A 95 -9.64 3.92 5.04
CA PRO A 95 -9.61 2.44 4.92
C PRO A 95 -10.50 1.89 3.78
N ALA A 96 -11.44 2.69 3.29
CA ALA A 96 -12.26 2.30 2.14
C ALA A 96 -11.47 2.25 0.84
N LEU A 97 -10.38 3.03 0.71
CA LEU A 97 -9.60 3.15 -0.52
C LEU A 97 -8.10 2.86 -0.36
N PHE A 98 -7.59 2.76 0.86
CA PHE A 98 -6.18 2.45 1.09
C PHE A 98 -5.97 1.56 2.30
N ARG A 99 -5.15 0.52 2.13
CA ARG A 99 -4.80 -0.43 3.19
C ARG A 99 -3.38 -0.92 3.00
N PHE A 100 -2.70 -1.23 4.10
CA PHE A 100 -1.44 -1.96 4.06
C PHE A 100 -1.68 -3.47 4.20
N GLY A 101 -0.96 -4.26 3.40
CA GLY A 101 -0.83 -5.69 3.61
C GLY A 101 0.45 -5.97 4.38
N ALA A 102 0.35 -6.16 5.70
CA ALA A 102 1.50 -6.27 6.57
C ALA A 102 1.20 -7.23 7.73
N SER A 103 2.26 -7.83 8.31
CA SER A 103 2.16 -8.70 9.49
C SER A 103 2.64 -8.01 10.77
N THR A 104 3.74 -7.26 10.72
CA THR A 104 4.40 -6.68 11.91
C THR A 104 4.20 -5.17 12.04
N LEU A 105 3.70 -4.51 11.00
CA LEU A 105 3.54 -3.06 10.98
C LEU A 105 2.66 -2.54 12.12
N LEU A 106 1.54 -3.22 12.43
CA LEU A 106 0.64 -2.80 13.48
C LEU A 106 1.36 -2.74 14.83
N ASN A 107 2.19 -3.74 15.12
CA ASN A 107 2.97 -3.79 16.35
C ASN A 107 3.92 -2.59 16.47
N ASP A 108 4.63 -2.25 15.38
CA ASP A 108 5.50 -1.07 15.37
C ASP A 108 4.72 0.24 15.56
N VAL A 109 3.58 0.38 14.89
CA VAL A 109 2.71 1.55 15.05
C VAL A 109 2.25 1.72 16.49
N LEU A 110 1.83 0.63 17.13
CA LEU A 110 1.42 0.65 18.54
C LEU A 110 2.59 1.04 19.46
N MET A 111 3.80 0.51 19.22
CA MET A 111 4.99 0.91 19.96
C MET A 111 5.30 2.41 19.82
N GLN A 112 5.17 2.95 18.63
CA GLN A 112 5.37 4.39 18.38
C GLN A 112 4.32 5.25 19.10
N LEU A 113 3.05 4.82 19.08
CA LEU A 113 1.98 5.53 19.78
C LEU A 113 2.20 5.55 21.29
N VAL A 114 2.57 4.41 21.90
CA VAL A 114 2.88 4.35 23.32
C VAL A 114 4.08 5.23 23.67
N LYS A 115 5.13 5.22 22.83
CA LYS A 115 6.27 6.11 23.01
C LYS A 115 5.88 7.58 22.98
N MET A 116 4.96 7.97 22.13
CA MET A 116 4.47 9.36 22.07
C MET A 116 3.72 9.77 23.33
N VAL A 117 2.98 8.85 23.95
CA VAL A 117 2.19 9.13 25.16
C VAL A 117 3.05 9.07 26.42
N ASP A 118 3.84 7.99 26.58
CA ASP A 118 4.56 7.69 27.83
C ASP A 118 6.04 8.10 27.78
N ALA A 119 6.53 8.60 26.66
CA ALA A 119 7.94 8.89 26.38
C ALA A 119 8.87 7.66 26.53
N ASN A 120 8.32 6.45 26.61
CA ASN A 120 9.04 5.18 26.71
C ASN A 120 8.79 4.30 25.49
N TYR A 121 9.86 3.67 24.99
CA TYR A 121 9.78 2.71 23.91
C TYR A 121 9.50 1.32 24.48
N GLN A 122 8.35 0.74 24.16
CA GLN A 122 7.98 -0.59 24.60
C GLN A 122 8.73 -1.69 23.84
N SER A 123 8.90 -2.85 24.47
CA SER A 123 9.41 -4.05 23.79
C SER A 123 8.43 -4.51 22.70
N ALA A 124 8.97 -5.10 21.63
CA ALA A 124 8.16 -5.70 20.58
C ALA A 124 7.23 -6.81 21.09
N ASP A 125 7.61 -7.44 22.20
CA ASP A 125 6.82 -8.52 22.83
C ASP A 125 5.62 -8.01 23.65
N TYR A 126 5.54 -6.70 23.86
CA TYR A 126 4.44 -6.08 24.63
C TYR A 126 3.10 -6.16 23.90
N PHE A 127 3.11 -6.14 22.58
CA PHE A 127 1.91 -6.23 21.76
C PHE A 127 1.85 -7.57 21.04
N ALA A 128 0.65 -8.12 20.95
CA ALA A 128 0.44 -9.35 20.19
C ALA A 128 0.68 -9.10 18.68
N LEU A 129 1.36 -10.03 18.03
CA LEU A 129 1.48 -10.02 16.58
C LEU A 129 0.18 -10.54 15.95
N PRO A 130 -0.25 -9.95 14.83
CA PRO A 130 -1.43 -10.41 14.12
C PRO A 130 -1.22 -11.79 13.48
#